data_8c85b768ad7f6bc27691859f027cd297
#
_entry.id   8c85b768ad7f6bc27691859f027cd297
#
_cell.length_a   1.000
_cell.length_b   1.000
_cell.length_c   1.000
_cell.angle_alpha   90.00
_cell.angle_beta   90.00
_cell.angle_gamma   90.00
#
_symmetry.space_group_name_H-M   'P 1'
#
loop_
_entity.id
_entity.type
_entity.pdbx_description
1 polymer ?
#
loop_
_entity_poly.entity_id
_entity_poly.type
_entity_poly.pdbx_seq_one_letter_code
_entity_poly.pdbx_strand_id
1 'polypeptide(L)'
;DQLYEWAVELIKKGLAYVDDQTQDEIRENRGTVSVPGTPSPWRDRSVEENLDLFTRMKNGEFPDGAKVLRAKIDMAHPNMLFRDPIMYRIIHAEHHRTGDKWCIYPMYTFAHPLEDVLENITHSICTLEFEDQRAFYNWATERSVPITRAPLFDKAKAVLADLQTKSFEEIKPFAEAAVKFKWKLGQTEAERELASLLADIKANPENLNETSAHAIVNAVAAKPEVFTPLLQDVLSATVKPNFFLLPHQYEFNRLNLTYVVMSKRKLIALVKEGLVDGWDDPRMPTLVGLRRRGYSPEAMRLFCDRVGVSKQTGSWIDYSVLEGSLRDVLDAEADRRIAVQDPIKLIIDNYPEDQIEEFESPNHPQHPERGSRKLSFGKELWI
;
A
#
# COMPACT_ATOMS: atom_id res chain seq x y z
N ASP A 1 3.92 -13.94 -18.94
CA ASP A 1 3.03 -14.77 -19.78
C ASP A 1 1.56 -14.41 -19.53
N GLN A 2 1.06 -14.43 -18.29
CA GLN A 2 -0.36 -14.22 -17.97
C GLN A 2 -0.93 -12.88 -18.43
N LEU A 3 -0.16 -11.78 -18.33
CA LEU A 3 -0.60 -10.47 -18.80
C LEU A 3 -0.83 -10.46 -20.32
N TYR A 4 0.01 -11.19 -21.06
CA TYR A 4 -0.17 -11.36 -22.51
C TYR A 4 -1.46 -12.13 -22.84
N GLU A 5 -1.72 -13.21 -22.14
CA GLU A 5 -2.94 -14.01 -22.32
C GLU A 5 -4.20 -13.17 -22.04
N TRP A 6 -4.18 -12.34 -20.98
CA TRP A 6 -5.28 -11.44 -20.68
C TRP A 6 -5.45 -10.32 -21.71
N ALA A 7 -4.36 -9.83 -22.30
CA ALA A 7 -4.45 -8.90 -23.43
C ALA A 7 -5.08 -9.55 -24.67
N VAL A 8 -4.73 -10.80 -24.96
CA VAL A 8 -5.37 -11.60 -26.02
C VAL A 8 -6.87 -11.77 -25.77
N GLU A 9 -7.27 -12.05 -24.52
CA GLU A 9 -8.69 -12.14 -24.17
C GLU A 9 -9.44 -10.81 -24.36
N LEU A 10 -8.81 -9.65 -24.08
CA LEU A 10 -9.40 -8.35 -24.37
C LEU A 10 -9.59 -8.14 -25.89
N ILE A 11 -8.64 -8.56 -26.72
CA ILE A 11 -8.78 -8.50 -28.18
C ILE A 11 -9.97 -9.38 -28.63
N LYS A 12 -10.06 -10.63 -28.14
CA LYS A 12 -11.17 -11.55 -28.46
C LYS A 12 -12.55 -10.98 -28.08
N LYS A 13 -12.60 -10.18 -27.00
CA LYS A 13 -13.81 -9.48 -26.57
C LYS A 13 -14.10 -8.21 -27.35
N GLY A 14 -13.26 -7.83 -28.33
CA GLY A 14 -13.38 -6.55 -29.04
C GLY A 14 -13.10 -5.32 -28.19
N LEU A 15 -12.39 -5.49 -27.08
CA LEU A 15 -12.07 -4.43 -26.10
C LEU A 15 -10.64 -3.89 -26.23
N ALA A 16 -9.89 -4.39 -27.22
CA ALA A 16 -8.55 -3.91 -27.54
C ALA A 16 -8.30 -4.01 -29.05
N TYR A 17 -7.43 -3.14 -29.54
CA TYR A 17 -7.05 -3.08 -30.94
C TYR A 17 -5.57 -2.70 -31.10
N VAL A 18 -4.95 -3.18 -32.17
CA VAL A 18 -3.60 -2.79 -32.56
C VAL A 18 -3.68 -1.50 -33.37
N ASP A 19 -2.93 -0.50 -32.95
CA ASP A 19 -2.88 0.84 -33.52
C ASP A 19 -1.50 1.07 -34.17
N ASP A 20 -1.51 1.57 -35.41
CA ASP A 20 -0.30 1.88 -36.17
C ASP A 20 0.09 3.37 -36.07
N GLN A 21 -0.63 4.15 -35.29
CA GLN A 21 -0.28 5.55 -35.06
C GLN A 21 1.03 5.67 -34.29
N THR A 22 1.82 6.66 -34.64
CA THR A 22 3.00 7.06 -33.89
C THR A 22 2.62 7.65 -32.53
N GLN A 23 3.59 7.75 -31.63
CA GLN A 23 3.36 8.34 -30.32
C GLN A 23 2.86 9.79 -30.39
N ASP A 24 3.34 10.55 -31.36
CA ASP A 24 2.94 11.96 -31.54
C ASP A 24 1.52 12.05 -32.10
N GLU A 25 1.14 11.24 -33.09
CA GLU A 25 -0.24 11.15 -33.58
C GLU A 25 -1.23 10.73 -32.48
N ILE A 26 -0.86 9.76 -31.64
CA ILE A 26 -1.69 9.34 -30.49
C ILE A 26 -1.85 10.52 -29.50
N ARG A 27 -0.79 11.30 -29.28
CA ARG A 27 -0.82 12.46 -28.39
C ARG A 27 -1.73 13.57 -28.94
N GLU A 28 -1.62 13.89 -30.21
CA GLU A 28 -2.45 14.88 -30.88
C GLU A 28 -3.93 14.45 -30.90
N ASN A 29 -4.18 13.20 -31.31
CA ASN A 29 -5.54 12.65 -31.42
C ASN A 29 -6.22 12.41 -30.05
N ARG A 30 -5.48 12.44 -28.94
CA ARG A 30 -6.08 12.33 -27.61
C ARG A 30 -6.97 13.52 -27.25
N GLY A 31 -6.77 14.68 -27.90
CA GLY A 31 -7.49 15.91 -27.61
C GLY A 31 -7.02 16.59 -26.31
N THR A 32 -7.90 17.41 -25.73
CA THR A 32 -7.63 18.16 -24.49
C THR A 32 -8.72 17.89 -23.44
N VAL A 33 -8.59 18.49 -22.27
CA VAL A 33 -9.64 18.36 -21.23
C VAL A 33 -11.01 18.87 -21.73
N SER A 34 -11.01 19.91 -22.58
CA SER A 34 -12.23 20.52 -23.13
C SER A 34 -12.59 20.05 -24.55
N VAL A 35 -11.71 19.33 -25.22
CA VAL A 35 -11.92 18.85 -26.59
C VAL A 35 -11.84 17.33 -26.61
N PRO A 36 -12.87 16.61 -27.05
CA PRO A 36 -12.83 15.16 -27.24
C PRO A 36 -11.66 14.72 -28.12
N GLY A 37 -11.18 13.52 -27.92
CA GLY A 37 -10.18 12.91 -28.79
C GLY A 37 -10.80 12.41 -30.10
N THR A 38 -9.95 12.25 -31.10
CA THR A 38 -10.29 11.66 -32.40
C THR A 38 -9.97 10.17 -32.38
N PRO A 39 -10.92 9.27 -32.70
CA PRO A 39 -10.64 7.85 -32.82
C PRO A 39 -9.55 7.55 -33.85
N SER A 40 -8.71 6.56 -33.54
CA SER A 40 -7.72 6.07 -34.51
C SER A 40 -8.40 5.46 -35.73
N PRO A 41 -7.86 5.61 -36.95
CA PRO A 41 -8.34 4.91 -38.15
C PRO A 41 -8.32 3.37 -38.00
N TRP A 42 -7.48 2.86 -37.10
CA TRP A 42 -7.29 1.44 -36.88
C TRP A 42 -8.17 0.86 -35.74
N ARG A 43 -8.99 1.70 -35.12
CA ARG A 43 -9.80 1.35 -33.95
C ARG A 43 -10.82 0.25 -34.24
N ASP A 44 -11.29 0.17 -35.46
CA ASP A 44 -12.35 -0.76 -35.87
C ASP A 44 -11.85 -1.95 -36.68
N ARG A 45 -10.56 -2.29 -36.59
CA ARG A 45 -10.02 -3.54 -37.11
C ARG A 45 -10.78 -4.76 -36.56
N SER A 46 -10.90 -5.82 -37.35
CA SER A 46 -11.53 -7.06 -36.91
C SER A 46 -10.75 -7.72 -35.76
N VAL A 47 -11.41 -8.58 -35.01
CA VAL A 47 -10.76 -9.33 -33.91
C VAL A 47 -9.64 -10.21 -34.47
N GLU A 48 -9.87 -10.87 -35.61
CA GLU A 48 -8.91 -11.74 -36.26
C GLU A 48 -7.66 -10.99 -36.68
N GLU A 49 -7.80 -9.81 -37.30
CA GLU A 49 -6.68 -8.96 -37.69
C GLU A 49 -5.88 -8.48 -36.50
N ASN A 50 -6.56 -8.05 -35.44
CA ASN A 50 -5.90 -7.64 -34.19
C ASN A 50 -5.13 -8.75 -33.51
N LEU A 51 -5.66 -9.99 -33.51
CA LEU A 51 -4.97 -11.17 -32.97
C LEU A 51 -3.72 -11.52 -33.80
N ASP A 52 -3.82 -11.50 -35.13
CA ASP A 52 -2.68 -11.73 -36.01
C ASP A 52 -1.58 -10.68 -35.75
N LEU A 53 -1.93 -9.41 -35.80
CA LEU A 53 -0.98 -8.31 -35.61
C LEU A 53 -0.33 -8.36 -34.22
N PHE A 54 -1.09 -8.62 -33.16
CA PHE A 54 -0.54 -8.70 -31.81
C PHE A 54 0.39 -9.91 -31.62
N THR A 55 0.10 -11.03 -32.28
CA THR A 55 0.99 -12.19 -32.33
C THR A 55 2.29 -11.87 -33.09
N ARG A 56 2.21 -11.17 -34.20
CA ARG A 56 3.37 -10.72 -34.99
C ARG A 56 4.21 -9.67 -34.25
N MET A 57 3.57 -8.79 -33.47
CA MET A 57 4.27 -7.88 -32.55
C MET A 57 5.10 -8.66 -31.53
N LYS A 58 4.52 -9.70 -30.92
CA LYS A 58 5.22 -10.58 -29.98
C LYS A 58 6.38 -11.31 -30.63
N ASN A 59 6.25 -11.70 -31.87
CA ASN A 59 7.28 -12.44 -32.64
C ASN A 59 8.42 -11.54 -33.17
N GLY A 60 8.36 -10.22 -32.90
CA GLY A 60 9.42 -9.29 -33.29
C GLY A 60 9.42 -8.89 -34.76
N GLU A 61 8.29 -9.03 -35.45
CA GLU A 61 8.21 -8.68 -36.89
C GLU A 61 8.19 -7.19 -37.19
N PHE A 62 7.97 -6.36 -36.16
CA PHE A 62 7.84 -4.92 -36.30
C PHE A 62 8.90 -4.18 -35.47
N PRO A 63 9.47 -3.07 -35.97
CA PRO A 63 10.42 -2.28 -35.21
C PRO A 63 9.76 -1.54 -34.04
N ASP A 64 10.58 -1.03 -33.13
CA ASP A 64 10.15 -0.22 -32.02
C ASP A 64 9.30 0.98 -32.48
N GLY A 65 8.19 1.21 -31.79
CA GLY A 65 7.28 2.31 -32.07
C GLY A 65 6.36 2.13 -33.30
N ALA A 66 6.49 1.04 -34.08
CA ALA A 66 5.67 0.81 -35.26
C ALA A 66 4.20 0.52 -34.94
N LYS A 67 3.94 -0.12 -33.81
CA LYS A 67 2.59 -0.51 -33.39
C LYS A 67 2.50 -0.53 -31.86
N VAL A 68 1.28 -0.29 -31.38
CA VAL A 68 0.92 -0.43 -29.96
C VAL A 68 -0.41 -1.18 -29.84
N LEU A 69 -0.64 -1.85 -28.71
CA LEU A 69 -1.97 -2.34 -28.35
C LEU A 69 -2.66 -1.30 -27.48
N ARG A 70 -3.88 -0.91 -27.86
CA ARG A 70 -4.70 0.06 -27.12
C ARG A 70 -5.99 -0.58 -26.61
N ALA A 71 -6.43 -0.15 -25.44
CA ALA A 71 -7.78 -0.45 -24.97
C ALA A 71 -8.80 0.32 -25.83
N LYS A 72 -9.94 -0.33 -26.12
CA LYS A 72 -11.07 0.28 -26.86
C LYS A 72 -12.12 0.71 -25.86
N ILE A 73 -12.09 1.98 -25.44
CA ILE A 73 -12.95 2.51 -24.38
C ILE A 73 -13.82 3.66 -24.89
N ASP A 74 -13.35 4.90 -24.76
CA ASP A 74 -14.09 6.10 -25.16
C ASP A 74 -13.14 7.27 -25.39
N MET A 75 -13.05 7.75 -26.62
CA MET A 75 -12.21 8.88 -27.01
C MET A 75 -12.78 10.24 -26.59
N ALA A 76 -14.03 10.29 -26.14
CA ALA A 76 -14.67 11.50 -25.63
C ALA A 76 -14.68 11.60 -24.10
N HIS A 77 -14.13 10.60 -23.40
CA HIS A 77 -14.17 10.53 -21.93
C HIS A 77 -13.52 11.77 -21.30
N PRO A 78 -14.11 12.36 -20.22
CA PRO A 78 -13.54 13.53 -19.54
C PRO A 78 -12.13 13.29 -19.01
N ASN A 79 -11.87 12.12 -18.45
CA ASN A 79 -10.53 11.69 -18.04
C ASN A 79 -9.72 11.29 -19.29
N MET A 80 -8.73 12.12 -19.65
CA MET A 80 -7.89 11.89 -20.82
C MET A 80 -7.07 10.61 -20.75
N LEU A 81 -6.73 10.11 -19.54
CA LEU A 81 -6.00 8.87 -19.37
C LEU A 81 -6.87 7.63 -19.65
N PHE A 82 -8.17 7.83 -19.81
CA PHE A 82 -9.14 6.78 -20.13
C PHE A 82 -9.56 6.79 -21.62
N ARG A 83 -8.96 7.68 -22.43
CA ARG A 83 -9.18 7.77 -23.88
C ARG A 83 -8.30 6.77 -24.61
N ASP A 84 -8.78 5.57 -24.78
CA ASP A 84 -8.10 4.43 -25.44
C ASP A 84 -6.61 4.34 -25.07
N PRO A 85 -6.28 4.09 -23.79
CA PRO A 85 -4.88 4.06 -23.34
C PRO A 85 -4.08 2.92 -23.96
N ILE A 86 -2.77 3.15 -24.12
CA ILE A 86 -1.83 2.14 -24.58
C ILE A 86 -1.65 1.07 -23.50
N MET A 87 -1.79 -0.20 -23.86
CA MET A 87 -1.58 -1.35 -22.99
C MET A 87 -0.23 -2.03 -23.23
N TYR A 88 0.18 -2.19 -24.50
CA TYR A 88 1.47 -2.79 -24.88
C TYR A 88 2.19 -1.93 -25.92
N ARG A 89 3.50 -1.95 -25.88
CA ARG A 89 4.40 -1.34 -26.88
C ARG A 89 5.50 -2.31 -27.29
N ILE A 90 6.09 -2.09 -28.45
CA ILE A 90 7.24 -2.84 -28.94
C ILE A 90 8.51 -2.20 -28.37
N ILE A 91 9.38 -3.01 -27.78
CA ILE A 91 10.74 -2.63 -27.34
C ILE A 91 11.65 -3.86 -27.53
N HIS A 92 12.65 -3.73 -28.38
CA HIS A 92 13.71 -4.72 -28.54
C HIS A 92 14.86 -4.39 -27.57
N ALA A 93 14.75 -4.94 -26.34
CA ALA A 93 15.76 -4.77 -25.31
C ALA A 93 15.85 -6.03 -24.46
N GLU A 94 17.07 -6.38 -24.06
CA GLU A 94 17.29 -7.48 -23.12
C GLU A 94 16.74 -7.13 -21.75
N HIS A 95 15.90 -8.01 -21.20
CA HIS A 95 15.35 -7.85 -19.86
C HIS A 95 16.12 -8.70 -18.87
N HIS A 96 16.51 -8.14 -17.72
CA HIS A 96 17.38 -8.77 -16.72
C HIS A 96 16.92 -10.14 -16.19
N ARG A 97 15.64 -10.52 -16.33
CA ARG A 97 15.10 -11.83 -15.91
C ARG A 97 14.72 -12.72 -17.07
N THR A 98 14.23 -12.18 -18.18
CA THR A 98 13.67 -12.94 -19.28
C THR A 98 14.53 -12.89 -20.54
N GLY A 99 15.66 -12.17 -20.49
CA GLY A 99 16.54 -12.00 -21.64
C GLY A 99 15.80 -11.35 -22.80
N ASP A 100 15.92 -11.94 -23.97
CA ASP A 100 15.31 -11.54 -25.23
C ASP A 100 14.00 -12.28 -25.57
N LYS A 101 13.40 -13.00 -24.60
CA LYS A 101 12.14 -13.72 -24.78
C LYS A 101 11.00 -12.84 -25.28
N TRP A 102 10.98 -11.57 -24.90
CA TRP A 102 9.92 -10.62 -25.18
C TRP A 102 10.46 -9.41 -25.92
N CYS A 103 9.76 -9.00 -26.98
CA CYS A 103 9.97 -7.74 -27.67
C CYS A 103 8.74 -6.81 -27.57
N ILE A 104 7.71 -7.21 -26.83
CA ILE A 104 6.57 -6.38 -26.43
C ILE A 104 6.48 -6.32 -24.92
N TYR A 105 6.19 -5.13 -24.39
CA TYR A 105 6.11 -4.90 -22.96
C TYR A 105 4.82 -4.18 -22.58
N PRO A 106 4.15 -4.60 -21.50
CA PRO A 106 2.98 -3.89 -21.03
C PRO A 106 3.36 -2.52 -20.49
N MET A 107 2.48 -1.55 -20.67
CA MET A 107 2.58 -0.26 -20.00
C MET A 107 2.27 -0.46 -18.51
N TYR A 108 2.91 0.35 -17.67
CA TYR A 108 2.71 0.31 -16.21
C TYR A 108 1.23 0.33 -15.83
N THR A 109 0.45 1.21 -16.47
CA THR A 109 -0.99 1.36 -16.20
C THR A 109 -1.81 0.10 -16.47
N PHE A 110 -1.34 -0.78 -17.35
CA PHE A 110 -1.97 -2.08 -17.62
C PHE A 110 -1.36 -3.20 -16.78
N ALA A 111 -0.05 -3.17 -16.54
CA ALA A 111 0.64 -4.18 -15.74
C ALA A 111 0.22 -4.13 -14.27
N HIS A 112 0.28 -2.96 -13.64
CA HIS A 112 0.02 -2.75 -12.22
C HIS A 112 -1.31 -3.37 -11.72
N PRO A 113 -2.49 -3.06 -12.33
CA PRO A 113 -3.75 -3.67 -11.88
C PRO A 113 -3.76 -5.20 -11.98
N LEU A 114 -3.13 -5.76 -13.00
CA LEU A 114 -3.13 -7.19 -13.27
C LEU A 114 -2.10 -7.95 -12.43
N GLU A 115 -0.99 -7.31 -12.10
CA GLU A 115 -0.01 -7.82 -11.14
C GLU A 115 -0.61 -7.86 -9.74
N ASP A 116 -1.33 -6.82 -9.33
CA ASP A 116 -2.08 -6.81 -8.06
C ASP A 116 -3.08 -7.99 -7.98
N VAL A 117 -3.79 -8.27 -9.08
CA VAL A 117 -4.67 -9.45 -9.16
C VAL A 117 -3.90 -10.76 -9.01
N LEU A 118 -2.78 -10.91 -9.72
CA LEU A 118 -1.95 -12.14 -9.70
C LEU A 118 -1.33 -12.38 -8.33
N GLU A 119 -0.99 -11.32 -7.61
CA GLU A 119 -0.40 -11.37 -6.28
C GLU A 119 -1.44 -11.40 -5.15
N ASN A 120 -2.74 -11.44 -5.48
CA ASN A 120 -3.86 -11.43 -4.53
C ASN A 120 -3.85 -10.21 -3.61
N ILE A 121 -3.46 -9.05 -4.12
CA ILE A 121 -3.54 -7.77 -3.41
C ILE A 121 -5.02 -7.40 -3.25
N THR A 122 -5.42 -7.06 -2.04
CA THR A 122 -6.78 -6.59 -1.73
C THR A 122 -6.87 -5.07 -1.73
N HIS A 123 -5.84 -4.40 -1.21
CA HIS A 123 -5.74 -2.95 -1.08
C HIS A 123 -4.49 -2.48 -1.79
N SER A 124 -4.65 -1.94 -3.00
CA SER A 124 -3.57 -1.32 -3.77
C SER A 124 -3.40 0.13 -3.33
N ILE A 125 -2.36 0.39 -2.54
CA ILE A 125 -2.13 1.69 -1.92
C ILE A 125 -1.12 2.48 -2.74
N CYS A 126 -1.50 3.67 -3.22
CA CYS A 126 -0.65 4.52 -4.03
C CYS A 126 -0.83 6.01 -3.70
N THR A 127 0.01 6.86 -4.29
CA THR A 127 -0.09 8.31 -4.12
C THR A 127 -1.14 8.93 -5.04
N LEU A 128 -1.62 10.14 -4.71
CA LEU A 128 -2.68 10.85 -5.45
C LEU A 128 -2.39 11.08 -6.94
N GLU A 129 -1.13 11.06 -7.35
CA GLU A 129 -0.75 11.14 -8.77
C GLU A 129 -1.32 10.01 -9.63
N PHE A 130 -1.76 8.91 -9.02
CA PHE A 130 -2.41 7.77 -9.68
C PHE A 130 -3.94 7.80 -9.64
N GLU A 131 -4.55 8.82 -9.03
CA GLU A 131 -6.01 8.90 -8.90
C GLU A 131 -6.71 8.88 -10.26
N ASP A 132 -6.21 9.64 -11.23
CA ASP A 132 -6.76 9.67 -12.58
C ASP A 132 -6.62 8.33 -13.32
N GLN A 133 -5.68 7.48 -12.92
CA GLN A 133 -5.48 6.14 -13.49
C GLN A 133 -6.44 5.10 -12.92
N ARG A 134 -7.11 5.36 -11.79
CA ARG A 134 -8.02 4.41 -11.14
C ARG A 134 -9.15 3.93 -12.05
N ALA A 135 -9.66 4.79 -12.93
CA ALA A 135 -10.67 4.40 -13.90
C ALA A 135 -10.19 3.27 -14.81
N PHE A 136 -8.94 3.37 -15.29
CA PHE A 136 -8.33 2.33 -16.11
C PHE A 136 -7.91 1.11 -15.30
N TYR A 137 -7.44 1.29 -14.08
CA TYR A 137 -7.17 0.20 -13.13
C TYR A 137 -8.40 -0.70 -12.94
N ASN A 138 -9.55 -0.12 -12.63
CA ASN A 138 -10.80 -0.87 -12.47
C ASN A 138 -11.23 -1.53 -13.80
N TRP A 139 -11.14 -0.81 -14.90
CA TRP A 139 -11.49 -1.32 -16.23
C TRP A 139 -10.63 -2.54 -16.60
N ALA A 140 -9.33 -2.47 -16.38
CA ALA A 140 -8.39 -3.54 -16.70
C ALA A 140 -8.66 -4.79 -15.84
N THR A 141 -8.76 -4.64 -14.52
CA THR A 141 -9.05 -5.77 -13.62
C THR A 141 -10.37 -6.42 -13.93
N GLU A 142 -11.40 -5.62 -14.17
CA GLU A 142 -12.74 -6.09 -14.42
C GLU A 142 -12.93 -6.81 -15.77
N ARG A 143 -12.16 -6.48 -16.78
CA ARG A 143 -12.36 -6.97 -18.15
C ARG A 143 -11.33 -7.95 -18.64
N SER A 144 -10.08 -7.85 -18.13
CA SER A 144 -8.99 -8.74 -18.53
C SER A 144 -9.08 -10.10 -17.88
N VAL A 145 -9.38 -10.10 -16.58
CA VAL A 145 -9.37 -11.33 -15.81
C VAL A 145 -10.56 -12.20 -16.22
N PRO A 146 -10.36 -13.47 -16.58
CA PRO A 146 -11.42 -14.37 -17.00
C PRO A 146 -12.21 -14.87 -15.78
N ILE A 147 -12.57 -13.94 -14.91
CA ILE A 147 -13.52 -14.23 -13.85
C ILE A 147 -14.89 -14.25 -14.53
N THR A 148 -15.53 -15.40 -14.51
CA THR A 148 -16.97 -15.42 -14.59
C THR A 148 -17.47 -14.52 -13.49
N ARG A 149 -17.86 -13.31 -13.86
CA ARG A 149 -18.48 -12.35 -12.95
C ARG A 149 -19.86 -12.85 -12.52
N ALA A 150 -19.85 -13.83 -11.66
CA ALA A 150 -20.78 -13.66 -10.55
C ALA A 150 -20.18 -12.52 -9.72
N PRO A 151 -20.90 -11.44 -9.42
CA PRO A 151 -20.40 -10.43 -8.49
C PRO A 151 -19.80 -11.15 -7.28
N LEU A 152 -18.79 -10.57 -6.64
CA LEU A 152 -18.26 -11.11 -5.38
C LEU A 152 -19.41 -11.55 -4.46
N PHE A 153 -20.52 -10.79 -4.48
CA PHE A 153 -21.77 -11.07 -3.80
C PHE A 153 -22.46 -12.36 -4.20
N ASP A 154 -22.56 -12.71 -5.49
CA ASP A 154 -23.25 -13.93 -5.91
C ASP A 154 -22.46 -15.17 -5.54
N LYS A 155 -21.11 -15.10 -5.62
CA LYS A 155 -20.23 -16.15 -5.12
C LYS A 155 -20.19 -16.20 -3.61
N ALA A 156 -20.16 -15.04 -2.93
CA ALA A 156 -20.26 -14.97 -1.49
C ALA A 156 -21.61 -15.52 -0.99
N LYS A 157 -22.70 -15.19 -1.65
CA LYS A 157 -24.02 -15.77 -1.36
C LYS A 157 -24.03 -17.29 -1.55
N ALA A 158 -23.44 -17.79 -2.64
CA ALA A 158 -23.35 -19.23 -2.88
C ALA A 158 -22.52 -19.94 -1.80
N VAL A 159 -21.36 -19.39 -1.43
CA VAL A 159 -20.52 -19.93 -0.35
C VAL A 159 -21.21 -19.84 1.00
N LEU A 160 -21.87 -18.72 1.31
CA LEU A 160 -22.61 -18.56 2.56
C LEU A 160 -23.81 -19.51 2.62
N ALA A 161 -24.52 -19.71 1.54
CA ALA A 161 -25.61 -20.67 1.44
C ALA A 161 -25.12 -22.10 1.66
N ASP A 162 -23.94 -22.45 1.14
CA ASP A 162 -23.29 -23.73 1.39
C ASP A 162 -22.89 -23.86 2.88
N LEU A 163 -22.24 -22.82 3.45
CA LEU A 163 -21.86 -22.81 4.87
C LEU A 163 -23.05 -22.93 5.82
N GLN A 164 -24.23 -22.41 5.46
CA GLN A 164 -25.43 -22.52 6.28
C GLN A 164 -25.89 -23.99 6.47
N THR A 165 -25.51 -24.88 5.57
CA THR A 165 -25.87 -26.30 5.57
C THR A 165 -24.78 -27.22 6.11
N LYS A 166 -23.59 -26.66 6.42
CA LYS A 166 -22.43 -27.43 6.88
C LYS A 166 -22.45 -27.71 8.37
N SER A 167 -21.71 -28.75 8.80
CA SER A 167 -21.49 -29.09 10.18
C SER A 167 -20.69 -28.01 10.93
N PHE A 168 -20.75 -28.04 12.26
CA PHE A 168 -19.96 -27.11 13.10
C PHE A 168 -18.46 -27.13 12.78
N GLU A 169 -17.86 -28.29 12.61
CA GLU A 169 -16.44 -28.42 12.29
C GLU A 169 -16.06 -27.74 10.96
N GLU A 170 -16.96 -27.75 9.98
CA GLU A 170 -16.73 -27.13 8.67
C GLU A 170 -16.91 -25.61 8.70
N ILE A 171 -17.83 -25.07 9.53
CA ILE A 171 -18.07 -23.63 9.64
C ILE A 171 -17.21 -22.93 10.70
N LYS A 172 -16.62 -23.67 11.62
CA LYS A 172 -15.79 -23.17 12.71
C LYS A 172 -14.66 -22.26 12.25
N PRO A 173 -13.87 -22.59 11.20
CA PRO A 173 -12.83 -21.69 10.70
C PRO A 173 -13.36 -20.32 10.24
N PHE A 174 -14.54 -20.30 9.62
CA PHE A 174 -15.22 -19.07 9.24
C PHE A 174 -15.63 -18.24 10.45
N ALA A 175 -16.25 -18.86 11.44
CA ALA A 175 -16.68 -18.21 12.68
C ALA A 175 -15.48 -17.64 13.47
N GLU A 176 -14.38 -18.39 13.58
CA GLU A 176 -13.15 -17.92 14.20
C GLU A 176 -12.54 -16.72 13.48
N ALA A 177 -12.55 -16.73 12.15
CA ALA A 177 -12.08 -15.59 11.36
C ALA A 177 -12.96 -14.37 11.58
N ALA A 178 -14.30 -14.53 11.65
CA ALA A 178 -15.23 -13.47 11.95
C ALA A 178 -15.01 -12.85 13.33
N VAL A 179 -14.72 -13.66 14.35
CA VAL A 179 -14.40 -13.19 15.71
C VAL A 179 -13.10 -12.37 15.75
N LYS A 180 -12.10 -12.75 14.96
CA LYS A 180 -10.80 -12.07 14.90
C LYS A 180 -10.86 -10.77 14.08
N PHE A 181 -11.83 -10.64 13.22
CA PHE A 181 -11.93 -9.50 12.32
C PHE A 181 -12.22 -8.19 13.09
N LYS A 182 -11.58 -7.08 12.68
CA LYS A 182 -11.80 -5.77 13.30
C LYS A 182 -12.98 -5.07 12.65
N TRP A 183 -14.17 -5.29 13.18
CA TRP A 183 -15.40 -4.70 12.68
C TRP A 183 -15.60 -3.25 13.11
N LYS A 184 -16.04 -2.40 12.16
CA LYS A 184 -16.68 -1.12 12.47
C LYS A 184 -18.20 -1.31 12.37
N LEU A 185 -18.76 -2.09 13.29
CA LEU A 185 -20.20 -2.37 13.37
C LEU A 185 -20.89 -1.35 14.27
N GLY A 186 -22.15 -1.03 14.02
CA GLY A 186 -22.95 -0.26 14.95
C GLY A 186 -24.04 0.63 14.37
N GLN A 187 -24.29 0.60 13.06
CA GLN A 187 -25.30 1.46 12.45
C GLN A 187 -26.71 0.83 12.43
N THR A 188 -26.81 -0.48 12.21
CA THR A 188 -28.09 -1.21 12.18
C THR A 188 -28.25 -2.11 13.40
N GLU A 189 -29.50 -2.52 13.71
CA GLU A 189 -29.81 -3.45 14.80
C GLU A 189 -29.10 -4.81 14.60
N ALA A 190 -29.16 -5.36 13.40
CA ALA A 190 -28.50 -6.62 13.05
C ALA A 190 -26.96 -6.56 13.21
N GLU A 191 -26.35 -5.40 12.91
CA GLU A 191 -24.91 -5.21 13.14
C GLU A 191 -24.57 -5.16 14.64
N ARG A 192 -25.44 -4.56 15.46
CA ARG A 192 -25.26 -4.52 16.92
C ARG A 192 -25.41 -5.89 17.54
N GLU A 193 -26.37 -6.69 17.10
CA GLU A 193 -26.55 -8.06 17.57
C GLU A 193 -25.34 -8.93 17.23
N LEU A 194 -24.86 -8.87 15.99
CA LEU A 194 -23.63 -9.58 15.60
C LEU A 194 -22.42 -9.08 16.37
N ALA A 195 -22.25 -7.77 16.55
CA ALA A 195 -21.15 -7.20 17.32
C ALA A 195 -21.14 -7.68 18.77
N SER A 196 -22.32 -7.78 19.39
CA SER A 196 -22.49 -8.31 20.74
C SER A 196 -22.09 -9.77 20.83
N LEU A 197 -22.54 -10.60 19.89
CA LEU A 197 -22.19 -12.02 19.81
C LEU A 197 -20.67 -12.22 19.61
N LEU A 198 -20.05 -11.46 18.70
CA LEU A 198 -18.61 -11.54 18.45
C LEU A 198 -17.79 -11.08 19.66
N ALA A 199 -18.25 -10.05 20.38
CA ALA A 199 -17.60 -9.57 21.59
C ALA A 199 -17.68 -10.59 22.74
N ASP A 200 -18.83 -11.26 22.89
CA ASP A 200 -19.00 -12.31 23.89
C ASP A 200 -18.09 -13.51 23.61
N ILE A 201 -18.05 -14.01 22.38
CA ILE A 201 -17.15 -15.10 21.99
C ILE A 201 -15.68 -14.70 22.14
N LYS A 202 -15.35 -13.45 21.86
CA LYS A 202 -13.97 -12.95 22.04
C LYS A 202 -13.55 -12.91 23.50
N ALA A 203 -14.49 -12.58 24.40
CA ALA A 203 -14.26 -12.58 25.84
C ALA A 203 -14.25 -14.01 26.41
N ASN A 204 -15.08 -14.90 25.89
CA ASN A 204 -15.28 -16.27 26.34
C ASN A 204 -15.24 -17.23 25.14
N PRO A 205 -14.04 -17.71 24.72
CA PRO A 205 -13.88 -18.53 23.52
C PRO A 205 -14.68 -19.85 23.53
N GLU A 206 -15.04 -20.35 24.72
CA GLU A 206 -15.92 -21.51 24.88
C GLU A 206 -17.36 -21.28 24.38
N ASN A 207 -17.77 -20.02 24.22
CA ASN A 207 -19.09 -19.68 23.66
C ASN A 207 -19.14 -19.83 22.13
N LEU A 208 -18.01 -20.17 21.48
CA LEU A 208 -18.00 -20.58 20.09
C LEU A 208 -18.43 -22.05 19.99
N ASN A 209 -19.70 -22.27 19.79
CA ASN A 209 -20.34 -23.55 19.63
C ASN A 209 -21.18 -23.59 18.33
N GLU A 210 -21.82 -24.69 18.04
CA GLU A 210 -22.62 -24.89 16.83
C GLU A 210 -23.67 -23.80 16.64
N THR A 211 -24.39 -23.42 17.68
CA THR A 211 -25.45 -22.40 17.63
C THR A 211 -24.87 -21.02 17.31
N SER A 212 -23.82 -20.62 18.01
CA SER A 212 -23.20 -19.29 17.79
C SER A 212 -22.47 -19.20 16.45
N ALA A 213 -21.85 -20.27 15.98
CA ALA A 213 -21.22 -20.34 14.68
C ALA A 213 -22.25 -20.21 13.55
N HIS A 214 -23.37 -20.92 13.61
CA HIS A 214 -24.46 -20.75 12.66
C HIS A 214 -25.11 -19.36 12.73
N ALA A 215 -25.25 -18.78 13.92
CA ALA A 215 -25.74 -17.42 14.07
C ALA A 215 -24.85 -16.40 13.34
N ILE A 216 -23.51 -16.54 13.44
CA ILE A 216 -22.54 -15.71 12.70
C ILE A 216 -22.73 -15.88 11.19
N VAL A 217 -22.75 -17.12 10.68
CA VAL A 217 -22.94 -17.41 9.25
C VAL A 217 -24.25 -16.80 8.74
N ASN A 218 -25.35 -16.99 9.48
CA ASN A 218 -26.66 -16.47 9.11
C ASN A 218 -26.72 -14.95 9.10
N ALA A 219 -26.12 -14.28 10.08
CA ALA A 219 -26.06 -12.84 10.15
C ALA A 219 -25.27 -12.25 8.96
N VAL A 220 -24.13 -12.87 8.60
CA VAL A 220 -23.34 -12.47 7.44
C VAL A 220 -24.06 -12.77 6.12
N ALA A 221 -24.74 -13.91 6.02
CA ALA A 221 -25.51 -14.30 4.83
C ALA A 221 -26.73 -13.40 4.58
N ALA A 222 -27.35 -12.86 5.65
CA ALA A 222 -28.46 -11.94 5.53
C ALA A 222 -28.12 -10.58 4.90
N LYS A 223 -26.87 -10.10 5.09
CA LYS A 223 -26.40 -8.80 4.60
C LYS A 223 -24.95 -8.87 4.10
N PRO A 224 -24.64 -9.68 3.07
CA PRO A 224 -23.28 -9.92 2.62
C PRO A 224 -22.58 -8.62 2.14
N GLU A 225 -23.31 -7.61 1.70
CA GLU A 225 -22.78 -6.31 1.30
C GLU A 225 -22.11 -5.54 2.44
N VAL A 226 -22.62 -5.66 3.67
CA VAL A 226 -22.05 -5.04 4.87
C VAL A 226 -20.77 -5.75 5.29
N PHE A 227 -20.67 -7.05 5.02
CA PHE A 227 -19.59 -7.92 5.48
C PHE A 227 -18.55 -8.23 4.39
N THR A 228 -18.56 -7.47 3.30
CA THR A 228 -17.63 -7.63 2.17
C THR A 228 -16.16 -7.79 2.59
N PRO A 229 -15.60 -6.99 3.52
CA PRO A 229 -14.21 -7.15 3.92
C PRO A 229 -13.91 -8.51 4.58
N LEU A 230 -14.80 -9.01 5.43
CA LEU A 230 -14.65 -10.35 6.01
C LEU A 230 -14.73 -11.43 4.96
N LEU A 231 -15.71 -11.31 4.05
CA LEU A 231 -15.89 -12.28 2.97
C LEU A 231 -14.66 -12.32 2.06
N GLN A 232 -14.02 -11.19 1.82
CA GLN A 232 -12.75 -11.13 1.09
C GLN A 232 -11.64 -11.89 1.81
N ASP A 233 -11.46 -11.66 3.10
CA ASP A 233 -10.42 -12.33 3.90
C ASP A 233 -10.66 -13.84 4.02
N VAL A 234 -11.89 -14.24 4.32
CA VAL A 234 -12.23 -15.66 4.54
C VAL A 234 -12.27 -16.44 3.23
N LEU A 235 -12.83 -15.87 2.16
CA LEU A 235 -12.87 -16.54 0.86
C LEU A 235 -11.49 -16.69 0.26
N SER A 236 -10.59 -15.73 0.45
CA SER A 236 -9.19 -15.85 0.01
C SER A 236 -8.43 -16.95 0.76
N ALA A 237 -8.77 -17.19 2.03
CA ALA A 237 -8.14 -18.23 2.84
C ALA A 237 -8.72 -19.65 2.62
N THR A 238 -9.99 -19.76 2.23
CA THR A 238 -10.72 -21.04 2.17
C THR A 238 -10.96 -21.57 0.76
N VAL A 239 -10.96 -20.71 -0.26
CA VAL A 239 -11.22 -21.08 -1.67
C VAL A 239 -9.92 -21.15 -2.45
N LYS A 240 -9.50 -22.34 -2.87
CA LYS A 240 -8.30 -22.60 -3.67
C LYS A 240 -8.34 -21.99 -5.09
N PRO A 241 -7.21 -21.92 -5.78
CA PRO A 241 -6.56 -20.79 -6.47
C PRO A 241 -7.14 -20.32 -7.81
N ASN A 242 -8.40 -20.55 -8.13
CA ASN A 242 -9.03 -20.00 -9.35
C ASN A 242 -9.92 -18.76 -9.07
N PHE A 243 -9.82 -18.20 -7.87
CA PHE A 243 -10.60 -17.05 -7.46
C PHE A 243 -9.67 -15.85 -7.28
N PHE A 244 -9.63 -14.98 -8.27
CA PHE A 244 -8.95 -13.70 -8.15
C PHE A 244 -9.89 -12.70 -7.48
N LEU A 245 -9.50 -12.19 -6.32
CA LEU A 245 -10.10 -10.99 -5.74
C LEU A 245 -9.72 -9.80 -6.63
N LEU A 246 -10.70 -8.97 -6.98
CA LEU A 246 -10.38 -7.71 -7.65
C LEU A 246 -9.81 -6.74 -6.61
N PRO A 247 -8.59 -6.29 -6.77
CA PRO A 247 -7.99 -5.32 -5.87
C PRO A 247 -8.68 -3.96 -6.00
N HIS A 248 -8.69 -3.19 -4.91
CA HIS A 248 -9.15 -1.82 -4.92
C HIS A 248 -7.96 -0.87 -4.76
N GLN A 249 -7.88 0.13 -5.63
CA GLN A 249 -6.87 1.18 -5.54
C GLN A 249 -7.33 2.26 -4.56
N TYR A 250 -6.44 2.59 -3.60
CA TYR A 250 -6.63 3.63 -2.60
C TYR A 250 -5.49 4.63 -2.71
N GLU A 251 -5.82 5.88 -2.98
CA GLU A 251 -4.83 6.94 -3.11
C GLU A 251 -4.77 7.79 -1.84
N PHE A 252 -3.59 8.25 -1.53
CA PHE A 252 -3.34 9.18 -0.43
C PHE A 252 -2.33 10.25 -0.84
N ASN A 253 -2.38 11.40 -0.15
CA ASN A 253 -1.44 12.47 -0.42
C ASN A 253 -0.06 12.12 0.11
N ARG A 254 0.96 12.58 -0.62
CA ARG A 254 2.35 12.46 -0.17
C ARG A 254 2.56 13.32 1.07
N LEU A 255 3.21 12.75 2.09
CA LEU A 255 3.65 13.48 3.27
C LEU A 255 4.68 14.54 2.87
N ASN A 256 4.41 15.79 3.23
CA ASN A 256 5.36 16.89 3.14
C ASN A 256 5.70 17.38 4.54
N LEU A 257 6.99 17.44 4.85
CA LEU A 257 7.49 17.97 6.12
C LEU A 257 8.15 19.33 5.89
N THR A 258 7.91 20.27 6.82
CA THR A 258 8.67 21.53 6.86
C THR A 258 10.11 21.27 7.24
N TYR A 259 11.01 22.16 6.89
CA TYR A 259 12.44 22.16 7.26
C TYR A 259 13.23 20.90 6.88
N VAL A 260 12.70 20.05 6.00
CA VAL A 260 13.36 18.83 5.55
C VAL A 260 13.33 18.69 4.03
N VAL A 261 14.43 18.25 3.45
CA VAL A 261 14.51 17.94 2.01
C VAL A 261 14.12 16.49 1.78
N MET A 262 12.95 16.24 1.19
CA MET A 262 12.45 14.90 0.89
C MET A 262 12.67 14.48 -0.58
N SER A 263 13.23 15.35 -1.41
CA SER A 263 13.50 15.05 -2.82
C SER A 263 14.67 14.09 -2.98
N LYS A 264 14.43 12.89 -3.50
CA LYS A 264 15.49 11.89 -3.78
C LYS A 264 16.63 12.48 -4.63
N ARG A 265 16.32 13.31 -5.64
CA ARG A 265 17.34 13.92 -6.51
C ARG A 265 18.27 14.85 -5.72
N LYS A 266 17.71 15.65 -4.81
CA LYS A 266 18.51 16.55 -3.96
C LYS A 266 19.34 15.76 -2.93
N LEU A 267 18.77 14.69 -2.35
CA LEU A 267 19.50 13.83 -1.42
C LEU A 267 20.64 13.08 -2.11
N ILE A 268 20.46 12.62 -3.35
CA ILE A 268 21.54 12.04 -4.16
C ILE A 268 22.68 13.04 -4.36
N ALA A 269 22.39 14.31 -4.61
CA ALA A 269 23.41 15.34 -4.78
C ALA A 269 24.25 15.49 -3.49
N LEU A 270 23.59 15.56 -2.32
CA LEU A 270 24.32 15.64 -1.04
C LEU A 270 25.33 14.50 -0.83
N VAL A 271 24.92 13.25 -1.19
CA VAL A 271 25.81 12.09 -1.08
C VAL A 271 26.92 12.12 -2.12
N LYS A 272 26.60 12.47 -3.39
CA LYS A 272 27.60 12.50 -4.47
C LYS A 272 28.64 13.60 -4.31
N GLU A 273 28.23 14.73 -3.75
CA GLU A 273 29.12 15.88 -3.51
C GLU A 273 29.90 15.77 -2.19
N GLY A 274 29.69 14.68 -1.42
CA GLY A 274 30.36 14.44 -0.15
C GLY A 274 29.98 15.42 0.97
N LEU A 275 28.80 16.04 0.88
CA LEU A 275 28.28 16.95 1.91
C LEU A 275 27.74 16.19 3.13
N VAL A 276 27.45 14.91 2.96
CA VAL A 276 27.07 13.95 3.99
C VAL A 276 27.88 12.67 3.81
N ASP A 277 28.06 11.89 4.89
CA ASP A 277 28.89 10.69 4.89
C ASP A 277 28.28 9.53 4.09
N GLY A 278 26.96 9.56 3.87
CA GLY A 278 26.24 8.54 3.12
C GLY A 278 24.74 8.61 3.35
N TRP A 279 24.02 7.60 2.88
CA TRP A 279 22.57 7.49 3.04
C TRP A 279 22.14 7.23 4.49
N ASP A 280 23.04 6.76 5.33
CA ASP A 280 22.83 6.50 6.75
C ASP A 280 23.29 7.64 7.66
N ASP A 281 23.77 8.75 7.08
CA ASP A 281 24.12 9.95 7.84
C ASP A 281 22.93 10.42 8.70
N PRO A 282 23.11 10.71 10.00
CA PRO A 282 22.02 11.16 10.89
C PRO A 282 21.33 12.45 10.44
N ARG A 283 21.96 13.23 9.56
CA ARG A 283 21.36 14.44 8.95
C ARG A 283 20.40 14.11 7.81
N MET A 284 20.45 12.88 7.29
CA MET A 284 19.59 12.46 6.18
C MET A 284 18.21 11.97 6.67
N PRO A 285 17.11 12.35 6.01
CA PRO A 285 15.76 11.90 6.35
C PRO A 285 15.45 10.49 5.81
N THR A 286 16.41 9.60 5.88
CA THR A 286 16.25 8.18 5.57
C THR A 286 15.91 7.41 6.83
N LEU A 287 15.27 6.25 6.72
CA LEU A 287 14.99 5.41 7.89
C LEU A 287 16.27 5.05 8.66
N VAL A 288 17.35 4.78 7.94
CA VAL A 288 18.65 4.46 8.57
C VAL A 288 19.26 5.69 9.25
N GLY A 289 19.19 6.86 8.62
CA GLY A 289 19.66 8.12 9.21
C GLY A 289 18.83 8.50 10.45
N LEU A 290 17.53 8.39 10.38
CA LEU A 290 16.62 8.63 11.53
C LEU A 290 16.90 7.64 12.66
N ARG A 291 17.12 6.36 12.36
CA ARG A 291 17.48 5.34 13.35
C ARG A 291 18.79 5.69 14.07
N ARG A 292 19.82 6.10 13.33
CA ARG A 292 21.10 6.55 13.90
C ARG A 292 20.94 7.82 14.74
N ARG A 293 20.00 8.67 14.37
CA ARG A 293 19.65 9.88 15.14
C ARG A 293 18.85 9.58 16.40
N GLY A 294 18.37 8.34 16.58
CA GLY A 294 17.65 7.90 17.78
C GLY A 294 16.13 7.74 17.63
N TYR A 295 15.60 7.85 16.43
CA TYR A 295 14.17 7.58 16.20
C TYR A 295 13.87 6.08 16.33
N SER A 296 12.94 5.75 17.23
CA SER A 296 12.46 4.38 17.40
C SER A 296 11.32 4.06 16.43
N PRO A 297 11.05 2.77 16.14
CA PRO A 297 9.87 2.37 15.36
C PRO A 297 8.55 2.84 15.97
N GLU A 298 8.45 2.87 17.30
CA GLU A 298 7.28 3.31 18.06
C GLU A 298 7.02 4.81 17.81
N ALA A 299 8.07 5.64 17.86
CA ALA A 299 7.98 7.06 17.56
C ALA A 299 7.52 7.32 16.12
N MET A 300 8.01 6.54 15.16
CA MET A 300 7.59 6.64 13.76
C MET A 300 6.11 6.24 13.57
N ARG A 301 5.65 5.19 14.24
CA ARG A 301 4.24 4.78 14.22
C ARG A 301 3.35 5.84 14.86
N LEU A 302 3.73 6.34 16.05
CA LEU A 302 3.00 7.42 16.71
C LEU A 302 2.89 8.67 15.84
N PHE A 303 3.96 9.02 15.13
CA PHE A 303 3.93 10.12 14.16
C PHE A 303 2.93 9.84 13.04
N CYS A 304 2.96 8.66 12.43
CA CYS A 304 2.02 8.29 11.37
C CYS A 304 0.56 8.31 11.87
N ASP A 305 0.30 7.84 13.07
CA ASP A 305 -1.03 7.86 13.68
C ASP A 305 -1.53 9.30 13.92
N ARG A 306 -0.66 10.21 14.35
CA ARG A 306 -0.97 11.63 14.56
C ARG A 306 -1.26 12.37 13.28
N VAL A 307 -0.48 12.10 12.26
CA VAL A 307 -0.63 12.75 10.94
C VAL A 307 -1.85 12.19 10.20
N GLY A 308 -2.08 10.88 10.32
CA GLY A 308 -3.14 10.18 9.62
C GLY A 308 -2.90 10.11 8.10
N VAL A 309 -3.93 9.66 7.38
CA VAL A 309 -3.94 9.55 5.92
C VAL A 309 -4.97 10.51 5.34
N SER A 310 -4.58 11.33 4.38
CA SER A 310 -5.43 12.34 3.76
C SER A 310 -5.25 12.38 2.25
N LYS A 311 -6.30 12.77 1.52
CA LYS A 311 -6.26 13.15 0.10
C LYS A 311 -6.08 14.65 -0.11
N GLN A 312 -6.04 15.44 0.94
CA GLN A 312 -5.89 16.89 0.83
C GLN A 312 -4.51 17.25 0.27
N THR A 313 -4.47 17.86 -0.90
CA THR A 313 -3.24 18.33 -1.54
C THR A 313 -2.69 19.58 -0.85
N GLY A 314 -1.35 19.71 -0.87
CA GLY A 314 -0.69 20.91 -0.34
C GLY A 314 -0.55 20.96 1.18
N SER A 315 -0.93 19.92 1.90
CA SER A 315 -0.72 19.86 3.35
C SER A 315 0.76 19.71 3.70
N TRP A 316 1.23 20.57 4.57
CA TRP A 316 2.56 20.51 5.17
C TRP A 316 2.43 20.20 6.65
N ILE A 317 3.16 19.20 7.10
CA ILE A 317 3.25 18.83 8.51
C ILE A 317 4.53 19.47 9.06
N ASP A 318 4.40 20.18 10.17
CA ASP A 318 5.57 20.77 10.83
C ASP A 318 6.49 19.66 11.36
N TYR A 319 7.80 19.82 11.17
CA TYR A 319 8.80 18.84 11.59
C TYR A 319 8.76 18.58 13.11
N SER A 320 8.30 19.58 13.89
CA SER A 320 8.13 19.45 15.33
C SER A 320 7.14 18.36 15.75
N VAL A 321 6.17 17.99 14.87
CA VAL A 321 5.24 16.88 15.13
C VAL A 321 5.99 15.54 15.16
N LEU A 322 6.97 15.38 14.26
CA LEU A 322 7.84 14.19 14.26
C LEU A 322 8.75 14.17 15.49
N GLU A 323 9.38 15.31 15.81
CA GLU A 323 10.23 15.43 17.00
C GLU A 323 9.45 15.28 18.31
N GLY A 324 8.22 15.83 18.35
CA GLY A 324 7.31 15.66 19.49
C GLY A 324 6.92 14.20 19.70
N SER A 325 6.66 13.46 18.63
CA SER A 325 6.37 12.02 18.71
C SER A 325 7.54 11.21 19.24
N LEU A 326 8.77 11.55 18.81
CA LEU A 326 9.99 10.96 19.38
C LEU A 326 10.14 11.28 20.86
N ARG A 327 9.95 12.55 21.23
CA ARG A 327 10.09 13.00 22.61
C ARG A 327 9.14 12.28 23.55
N ASP A 328 7.87 12.12 23.15
CA ASP A 328 6.86 11.45 23.98
C ASP A 328 7.21 9.99 24.24
N VAL A 329 7.69 9.27 23.23
CA VAL A 329 8.15 7.88 23.38
C VAL A 329 9.40 7.80 24.27
N LEU A 330 10.39 8.65 24.02
CA LEU A 330 11.63 8.65 24.81
C LEU A 330 11.38 9.13 26.25
N ASP A 331 10.43 10.05 26.48
CA ASP A 331 10.09 10.49 27.82
C ASP A 331 9.52 9.37 28.68
N ALA A 332 8.75 8.47 28.06
CA ALA A 332 8.20 7.29 28.73
C ALA A 332 9.22 6.14 28.89
N GLU A 333 10.12 5.95 27.92
CA GLU A 333 10.88 4.71 27.81
C GLU A 333 12.39 4.85 28.04
N ALA A 334 12.97 6.05 27.86
CA ALA A 334 14.42 6.18 27.85
C ALA A 334 15.00 6.46 29.25
N ASP A 335 16.10 5.81 29.54
CA ASP A 335 16.88 6.17 30.71
C ASP A 335 17.42 7.59 30.60
N ARG A 336 17.38 8.33 31.69
CA ARG A 336 17.91 9.71 31.75
C ARG A 336 19.42 9.68 31.83
N ARG A 337 20.05 10.51 31.01
CA ARG A 337 21.49 10.75 31.03
C ARG A 337 21.74 12.25 30.93
N ILE A 338 22.82 12.71 31.57
CA ILE A 338 23.27 14.09 31.47
C ILE A 338 24.50 14.09 30.57
N ALA A 339 24.46 14.88 29.51
CA ALA A 339 25.62 15.15 28.67
C ALA A 339 25.94 16.63 28.69
N VAL A 340 27.21 16.96 28.99
CA VAL A 340 27.70 18.33 28.97
C VAL A 340 28.55 18.51 27.73
N GLN A 341 28.20 19.47 26.87
CA GLN A 341 28.96 19.83 25.70
C GLN A 341 29.92 21.00 26.08
N ASP A 342 31.16 20.95 25.57
CA ASP A 342 32.20 21.94 25.87
C ASP A 342 32.36 22.17 27.39
N PRO A 343 32.64 21.11 28.17
CA PRO A 343 32.60 21.16 29.61
C PRO A 343 33.64 22.09 30.20
N ILE A 344 33.27 22.83 31.25
CA ILE A 344 34.16 23.66 32.06
C ILE A 344 34.54 22.88 33.31
N LYS A 345 35.82 22.89 33.63
CA LYS A 345 36.33 22.29 34.87
C LYS A 345 36.03 23.18 36.07
N LEU A 346 35.25 22.64 36.98
CA LEU A 346 34.95 23.27 38.28
C LEU A 346 35.85 22.64 39.37
N ILE A 347 36.55 23.48 40.13
CA ILE A 347 37.37 23.06 41.28
C ILE A 347 36.73 23.66 42.53
N ILE A 348 36.43 22.80 43.51
CA ILE A 348 35.82 23.22 44.79
C ILE A 348 36.98 23.35 45.82
N ASP A 349 37.41 24.55 46.11
CA ASP A 349 38.61 24.84 46.91
C ASP A 349 38.58 24.27 48.31
N ASN A 350 37.43 24.27 48.96
CA ASN A 350 37.25 23.77 50.32
C ASN A 350 36.78 22.30 50.40
N TYR A 351 36.84 21.54 49.29
CA TYR A 351 36.54 20.13 49.29
C TYR A 351 37.84 19.32 49.43
N PRO A 352 37.84 18.24 50.28
CA PRO A 352 39.04 17.40 50.48
C PRO A 352 39.50 16.75 49.15
N GLU A 353 40.82 16.69 48.96
CA GLU A 353 41.46 16.29 47.68
C GLU A 353 41.17 14.81 47.35
N ASP A 354 41.17 13.96 48.37
CA ASP A 354 41.05 12.51 48.23
C ASP A 354 39.63 11.99 48.54
N GLN A 355 38.66 12.88 48.74
CA GLN A 355 37.31 12.50 49.08
C GLN A 355 36.48 12.40 47.80
N ILE A 356 35.88 11.18 47.58
CA ILE A 356 34.90 10.95 46.55
C ILE A 356 33.64 10.43 47.21
N GLU A 357 32.53 11.13 46.96
CA GLU A 357 31.20 10.71 47.41
C GLU A 357 30.47 10.06 46.22
N GLU A 358 29.68 9.04 46.50
CA GLU A 358 28.83 8.40 45.50
C GLU A 358 27.35 8.71 45.80
N PHE A 359 26.66 9.25 44.84
CA PHE A 359 25.21 9.49 44.89
C PHE A 359 24.48 8.55 43.96
N GLU A 360 23.33 8.09 44.41
CA GLU A 360 22.42 7.33 43.54
C GLU A 360 21.48 8.29 42.80
N SER A 361 21.41 8.12 41.48
CA SER A 361 20.48 8.84 40.62
C SER A 361 19.58 7.84 39.90
N PRO A 362 18.25 7.96 39.95
CA PRO A 362 17.37 7.05 39.23
C PRO A 362 17.61 7.12 37.74
N ASN A 363 17.56 5.98 37.06
CA ASN A 363 17.68 5.93 35.62
C ASN A 363 16.45 6.57 34.93
N HIS A 364 15.28 6.46 35.58
CA HIS A 364 14.06 7.12 35.13
C HIS A 364 13.22 7.62 36.33
N PRO A 365 12.76 8.87 36.33
CA PRO A 365 12.07 9.44 37.49
C PRO A 365 10.71 8.81 37.79
N GLN A 366 10.01 8.29 36.76
CA GLN A 366 8.68 7.70 36.88
C GLN A 366 8.70 6.16 36.85
N HIS A 367 9.86 5.54 36.60
CA HIS A 367 10.04 4.09 36.46
C HIS A 367 11.13 3.58 37.39
N PRO A 368 10.84 3.42 38.70
CA PRO A 368 11.83 2.94 39.69
C PRO A 368 12.39 1.54 39.37
N GLU A 369 11.60 0.72 38.66
CA GLU A 369 12.00 -0.62 38.23
C GLU A 369 13.20 -0.62 37.25
N ARG A 370 13.53 0.52 36.67
CA ARG A 370 14.71 0.71 35.81
C ARG A 370 16.01 0.89 36.60
N GLY A 371 15.92 0.88 37.91
CA GLY A 371 17.08 0.99 38.79
C GLY A 371 17.68 2.39 38.84
N SER A 372 18.87 2.45 39.42
CA SER A 372 19.64 3.68 39.61
C SER A 372 21.06 3.53 39.08
N ARG A 373 21.75 4.64 38.91
CA ARG A 373 23.17 4.72 38.59
C ARG A 373 23.90 5.51 39.67
N LYS A 374 25.16 5.19 39.89
CA LYS A 374 26.04 5.91 40.77
C LYS A 374 26.65 7.13 40.05
N LEU A 375 26.63 8.26 40.69
CA LEU A 375 27.28 9.48 40.29
C LEU A 375 28.39 9.80 41.29
N SER A 376 29.65 9.88 40.82
CA SER A 376 30.78 10.25 41.66
C SER A 376 30.87 11.77 41.76
N PHE A 377 31.06 12.26 42.98
CA PHE A 377 31.25 13.68 43.27
C PHE A 377 32.57 13.84 44.04
N GLY A 378 33.39 14.78 43.62
CA GLY A 378 34.69 15.06 44.20
C GLY A 378 35.07 16.53 44.07
N LYS A 379 36.30 16.88 44.43
CA LYS A 379 36.86 18.23 44.37
C LYS A 379 36.82 18.80 42.93
N GLU A 380 36.97 17.96 41.93
CA GLU A 380 36.98 18.37 40.54
C GLU A 380 35.74 17.80 39.81
N LEU A 381 34.99 18.67 39.13
CA LEU A 381 33.82 18.33 38.34
C LEU A 381 33.91 18.95 36.94
N TRP A 382 33.24 18.34 35.99
CA TRP A 382 33.05 18.89 34.64
C TRP A 382 31.59 19.25 34.49
N ILE A 383 31.30 20.56 34.26
CA ILE A 383 29.93 21.11 34.15
C ILE A 383 29.75 21.86 32.82
#